data_ab4144c4b5b0d651d70c4db8dc98c522
#
_entry.id   ab4144c4b5b0d651d70c4db8dc98c522
#
_cell.length_a   1.000
_cell.length_b   1.000
_cell.length_c   1.000
_cell.angle_alpha   90.00
_cell.angle_beta   90.00
_cell.angle_gamma   90.00
#
_symmetry.space_group_name_H-M   'P 1'
#
loop_
_entity.id
_entity.type
_entity.pdbx_description
1 polymer ?
#
loop_
_entity_poly.entity_id
_entity_poly.type
_entity_poly.pdbx_seq_one_letter_code
_entity_poly.pdbx_strand_id
1 'polypeptide(L)'
;MEDIQHQQMGYDRAATMFAPDGHILQVEYAEKTIRLGSASIGIVCKNSVVIVSDRRRKDILVIEDSANKINEIDEHIIAVSAGISSDARVLIEKARVVAQQHRVTYDSAASTESVVRDIADVKQQFTQYGGARPFGVSMMFGGITPGGKAQEGHGDAVLYTTDITGNYLRYNANAIGENDEVIKKLLRERYKKDLTSGEGIKLALEIFKEVQGDDFSIERFDGGILSEIGGKPKIVKKSGKELE
;
A
#
# COMPACT_ATOMS: atom_id res chain seq x y z
N MET A 1 -21.32 -23.73 -0.65
CA MET A 1 -21.28 -25.23 -0.53
C MET A 1 -19.99 -25.80 -1.14
N GLU A 2 -19.50 -25.26 -2.25
CA GLU A 2 -18.24 -25.71 -2.89
C GLU A 2 -17.00 -25.51 -2.00
N ASP A 3 -16.89 -24.39 -1.30
CA ASP A 3 -15.78 -24.11 -0.36
C ASP A 3 -15.61 -25.20 0.73
N ILE A 4 -16.72 -25.69 1.26
CA ILE A 4 -16.71 -26.73 2.30
C ILE A 4 -16.26 -28.07 1.73
N GLN A 5 -16.62 -28.39 0.49
CA GLN A 5 -16.16 -29.60 -0.19
C GLN A 5 -14.65 -29.57 -0.47
N HIS A 6 -14.12 -28.43 -0.92
CA HIS A 6 -12.68 -28.27 -1.18
C HIS A 6 -11.85 -28.40 0.11
N GLN A 7 -12.33 -27.85 1.22
CA GLN A 7 -11.71 -28.03 2.55
C GLN A 7 -11.71 -29.50 3.00
N GLN A 8 -12.82 -30.21 2.83
CA GLN A 8 -12.93 -31.64 3.19
C GLN A 8 -12.00 -32.51 2.34
N MET A 9 -11.74 -32.15 1.09
CA MET A 9 -10.81 -32.82 0.19
C MET A 9 -9.35 -32.47 0.46
N GLY A 10 -9.06 -31.47 1.31
CA GLY A 10 -7.71 -31.10 1.72
C GLY A 10 -6.94 -30.23 0.72
N TYR A 11 -7.61 -29.63 -0.25
CA TYR A 11 -6.98 -28.69 -1.22
C TYR A 11 -6.43 -27.42 -0.54
N ASP A 12 -6.92 -27.11 0.66
CA ASP A 12 -6.44 -25.99 1.49
C ASP A 12 -5.14 -26.30 2.27
N ARG A 13 -4.68 -27.55 2.26
CA ARG A 13 -3.48 -27.96 3.02
C ARG A 13 -2.17 -27.71 2.27
N ALA A 14 -2.22 -27.49 0.97
CA ALA A 14 -1.06 -27.19 0.14
C ALA A 14 -1.08 -25.72 -0.32
N ALA A 15 0.04 -25.01 -0.12
CA ALA A 15 0.15 -23.60 -0.48
C ALA A 15 0.13 -23.34 -1.99
N THR A 16 0.48 -24.36 -2.80
CA THR A 16 0.76 -24.23 -4.24
C THR A 16 -0.17 -25.06 -5.13
N MET A 17 -1.13 -25.77 -4.54
CA MET A 17 -2.03 -26.65 -5.29
C MET A 17 -3.29 -25.90 -5.70
N PHE A 18 -3.64 -26.01 -6.97
CA PHE A 18 -4.92 -25.54 -7.48
C PHE A 18 -6.06 -26.44 -7.03
N ALA A 19 -7.14 -25.85 -6.54
CA ALA A 19 -8.41 -26.55 -6.39
C ALA A 19 -9.03 -26.80 -7.78
N PRO A 20 -10.01 -27.73 -7.90
CA PRO A 20 -10.60 -28.11 -9.20
C PRO A 20 -11.24 -26.95 -9.97
N ASP A 21 -11.67 -25.91 -9.27
CA ASP A 21 -12.21 -24.65 -9.83
C ASP A 21 -11.13 -23.64 -10.27
N GLY A 22 -9.84 -23.99 -10.10
CA GLY A 22 -8.71 -23.18 -10.52
C GLY A 22 -8.23 -22.17 -9.47
N HIS A 23 -8.74 -22.20 -8.25
CA HIS A 23 -8.34 -21.35 -7.15
C HIS A 23 -7.16 -21.92 -6.37
N ILE A 24 -6.32 -21.06 -5.79
CA ILE A 24 -5.32 -21.42 -4.77
C ILE A 24 -5.87 -20.97 -3.42
N LEU A 25 -6.42 -21.91 -2.64
CA LEU A 25 -7.16 -21.59 -1.40
C LEU A 25 -6.32 -20.84 -0.37
N GLN A 26 -5.01 -21.11 -0.30
CA GLN A 26 -4.12 -20.40 0.63
C GLN A 26 -3.92 -18.93 0.23
N VAL A 27 -4.01 -18.59 -1.05
CA VAL A 27 -4.02 -17.19 -1.52
C VAL A 27 -5.30 -16.49 -1.09
N GLU A 28 -6.46 -17.13 -1.25
CA GLU A 28 -7.75 -16.56 -0.80
C GLU A 28 -7.80 -16.36 0.71
N TYR A 29 -7.25 -17.30 1.49
CA TYR A 29 -7.15 -17.13 2.95
C TYR A 29 -6.21 -15.96 3.31
N ALA A 30 -5.12 -15.80 2.58
CA ALA A 30 -4.23 -14.68 2.75
C ALA A 30 -4.90 -13.33 2.38
N GLU A 31 -5.76 -13.28 1.36
CA GLU A 31 -6.55 -12.07 1.03
C GLU A 31 -7.48 -11.64 2.18
N LYS A 32 -8.05 -12.59 2.90
CA LYS A 32 -8.87 -12.28 4.09
C LYS A 32 -8.07 -11.54 5.16
N THR A 33 -6.76 -11.79 5.27
CA THR A 33 -5.90 -11.08 6.24
C THR A 33 -5.71 -9.61 5.88
N ILE A 34 -5.71 -9.26 4.59
CA ILE A 34 -5.63 -7.86 4.15
C ILE A 34 -6.87 -7.10 4.62
N ARG A 35 -8.05 -7.69 4.43
CA ARG A 35 -9.34 -7.08 4.83
C ARG A 35 -9.48 -6.89 6.34
N LEU A 36 -8.69 -7.62 7.14
CA LEU A 36 -8.59 -7.42 8.60
C LEU A 36 -7.59 -6.31 8.98
N GLY A 37 -6.71 -5.94 8.08
CA GLY A 37 -5.76 -4.85 8.27
C GLY A 37 -6.44 -3.48 8.18
N SER A 38 -6.03 -2.52 9.01
CA SER A 38 -6.58 -1.16 8.93
C SER A 38 -6.34 -0.51 7.57
N ALA A 39 -7.32 0.29 7.14
CA ALA A 39 -7.34 0.84 5.80
C ALA A 39 -6.27 1.92 5.57
N SER A 40 -5.87 2.05 4.32
CA SER A 40 -5.02 3.14 3.85
C SER A 40 -5.49 3.60 2.47
N ILE A 41 -5.50 4.90 2.25
CA ILE A 41 -5.88 5.54 0.98
C ILE A 41 -4.66 6.24 0.40
N GLY A 42 -4.36 6.00 -0.87
CA GLY A 42 -3.35 6.73 -1.64
C GLY A 42 -3.98 7.51 -2.78
N ILE A 43 -3.52 8.73 -3.01
CA ILE A 43 -4.05 9.65 -4.02
C ILE A 43 -2.88 10.33 -4.73
N VAL A 44 -2.85 10.24 -6.05
CA VAL A 44 -1.95 11.03 -6.88
C VAL A 44 -2.56 12.42 -7.07
N CYS A 45 -1.80 13.42 -6.67
CA CYS A 45 -2.13 14.83 -6.81
C CYS A 45 -1.29 15.49 -7.92
N LYS A 46 -1.50 16.76 -8.20
CA LYS A 46 -0.86 17.47 -9.32
C LYS A 46 0.67 17.33 -9.37
N ASN A 47 1.37 17.51 -8.23
CA ASN A 47 2.82 17.43 -8.12
C ASN A 47 3.24 16.63 -6.86
N SER A 48 2.40 15.73 -6.40
CA SER A 48 2.64 14.98 -5.16
C SER A 48 1.84 13.70 -5.15
N VAL A 49 2.25 12.78 -4.30
CA VAL A 49 1.43 11.64 -3.89
C VAL A 49 1.16 11.75 -2.40
N VAL A 50 -0.07 11.50 -2.02
CA VAL A 50 -0.54 11.53 -0.64
C VAL A 50 -0.99 10.14 -0.24
N ILE A 51 -0.58 9.69 0.94
CA ILE A 51 -1.07 8.46 1.56
C ILE A 51 -1.62 8.81 2.93
N VAL A 52 -2.88 8.46 3.21
CA VAL A 52 -3.51 8.60 4.52
C VAL A 52 -3.86 7.22 5.05
N SER A 53 -3.46 6.90 6.27
CA SER A 53 -3.57 5.57 6.85
C SER A 53 -4.13 5.60 8.26
N ASP A 54 -5.06 4.71 8.57
CA ASP A 54 -5.59 4.48 9.91
C ASP A 54 -4.62 3.60 10.72
N ARG A 55 -4.12 4.09 11.86
CA ARG A 55 -3.20 3.37 12.75
C ARG A 55 -3.89 2.32 13.63
N ARG A 56 -5.20 2.44 13.88
CA ARG A 56 -5.91 1.64 14.88
C ARG A 56 -5.14 1.53 16.20
N ARG A 57 -5.07 2.63 16.95
CA ARG A 57 -4.49 2.57 18.30
C ARG A 57 -5.20 1.52 19.15
N LYS A 58 -4.47 0.49 19.56
CA LYS A 58 -5.00 -0.58 20.40
C LYS A 58 -4.60 -0.43 21.85
N ASP A 59 -3.50 0.27 22.15
CA ASP A 59 -2.93 0.33 23.49
C ASP A 59 -2.26 1.70 23.73
N ILE A 60 -2.56 2.32 24.86
CA ILE A 60 -1.98 3.58 25.31
C ILE A 60 -0.50 3.45 25.71
N LEU A 61 -0.03 2.22 25.95
CA LEU A 61 1.35 1.92 26.31
C LEU A 61 2.28 1.83 25.09
N VAL A 62 1.73 1.79 23.88
CA VAL A 62 2.53 1.78 22.64
C VAL A 62 3.01 3.19 22.33
N ILE A 63 4.33 3.33 22.15
CA ILE A 63 4.95 4.60 21.73
C ILE A 63 4.51 4.89 20.28
N GLU A 64 3.99 6.09 20.04
CA GLU A 64 3.37 6.50 18.78
C GLU A 64 4.27 6.29 17.58
N ASP A 65 5.54 6.67 17.66
CA ASP A 65 6.51 6.54 16.57
C ASP A 65 6.74 5.08 16.13
N SER A 66 6.59 4.13 17.07
CA SER A 66 6.73 2.70 16.75
C SER A 66 5.54 2.11 16.00
N ALA A 67 4.39 2.80 16.02
CA ALA A 67 3.16 2.38 15.37
C ALA A 67 2.92 3.04 14.00
N ASN A 68 3.87 3.82 13.51
CA ASN A 68 3.73 4.54 12.25
C ASN A 68 3.61 3.55 11.07
N LYS A 69 2.53 3.70 10.29
CA LYS A 69 2.25 2.84 9.14
C LYS A 69 2.92 3.31 7.85
N ILE A 70 3.31 4.59 7.79
CA ILE A 70 3.92 5.16 6.60
C ILE A 70 5.44 5.02 6.69
N ASN A 71 5.97 4.17 5.85
CA ASN A 71 7.38 3.80 5.80
C ASN A 71 8.09 4.51 4.66
N GLU A 72 9.25 5.07 4.94
CA GLU A 72 10.16 5.55 3.91
C GLU A 72 10.97 4.38 3.37
N ILE A 73 10.94 4.23 2.06
CA ILE A 73 11.74 3.22 1.33
C ILE A 73 13.03 3.87 0.85
N ASP A 74 12.91 5.04 0.24
CA ASP A 74 14.01 5.90 -0.17
C ASP A 74 13.53 7.37 -0.09
N GLU A 75 14.40 8.36 -0.33
CA GLU A 75 14.06 9.79 -0.32
C GLU A 75 12.86 10.17 -1.21
N HIS A 76 12.61 9.37 -2.26
CA HIS A 76 11.59 9.59 -3.27
C HIS A 76 10.50 8.51 -3.31
N ILE A 77 10.47 7.59 -2.34
CA ILE A 77 9.50 6.49 -2.27
C ILE A 77 9.01 6.31 -0.83
N ILE A 78 7.70 6.37 -0.64
CA ILE A 78 7.01 5.99 0.60
C ILE A 78 6.14 4.76 0.36
N ALA A 79 5.94 3.95 1.40
CA ALA A 79 5.09 2.77 1.34
C ALA A 79 4.19 2.64 2.56
N VAL A 80 3.04 2.03 2.35
CA VAL A 80 2.09 1.62 3.38
C VAL A 80 1.62 0.20 3.10
N SER A 81 1.16 -0.49 4.15
CA SER A 81 0.71 -1.87 4.05
C SER A 81 -0.59 -2.11 4.79
N ALA A 82 -1.34 -3.12 4.34
CA ALA A 82 -2.51 -3.67 5.04
C ALA A 82 -2.43 -5.19 5.08
N GLY A 83 -2.68 -5.78 6.25
CA GLY A 83 -2.57 -7.21 6.51
C GLY A 83 -1.61 -7.51 7.65
N ILE A 84 -0.81 -8.57 7.53
CA ILE A 84 0.12 -9.05 8.56
C ILE A 84 1.33 -8.14 8.67
N SER A 85 1.49 -7.43 9.79
CA SER A 85 2.55 -6.44 10.01
C SER A 85 3.97 -7.02 9.96
N SER A 86 4.18 -8.27 10.41
CA SER A 86 5.48 -8.94 10.33
C SER A 86 5.89 -9.21 8.88
N ASP A 87 4.94 -9.58 8.03
CA ASP A 87 5.17 -9.80 6.61
C ASP A 87 5.49 -8.47 5.91
N ALA A 88 4.72 -7.42 6.25
CA ALA A 88 4.97 -6.07 5.76
C ALA A 88 6.39 -5.61 6.07
N ARG A 89 6.86 -5.79 7.32
CA ARG A 89 8.20 -5.41 7.75
C ARG A 89 9.29 -6.04 6.88
N VAL A 90 9.17 -7.34 6.61
CA VAL A 90 10.16 -8.05 5.78
C VAL A 90 10.20 -7.48 4.35
N LEU A 91 9.04 -7.22 3.76
CA LEU A 91 8.96 -6.68 2.40
C LEU A 91 9.43 -5.21 2.33
N ILE A 92 9.17 -4.40 3.36
CA ILE A 92 9.67 -3.02 3.48
C ILE A 92 11.20 -3.00 3.52
N GLU A 93 11.81 -3.84 4.37
CA GLU A 93 13.27 -3.97 4.43
C GLU A 93 13.85 -4.44 3.08
N LYS A 94 13.21 -5.39 2.43
CA LYS A 94 13.60 -5.83 1.09
C LYS A 94 13.53 -4.69 0.08
N ALA A 95 12.47 -3.88 0.09
CA ALA A 95 12.31 -2.73 -0.80
C ALA A 95 13.42 -1.68 -0.59
N ARG A 96 13.79 -1.42 0.66
CA ARG A 96 14.91 -0.54 1.00
C ARG A 96 16.25 -1.05 0.44
N VAL A 97 16.49 -2.35 0.61
CA VAL A 97 17.71 -2.99 0.08
C VAL A 97 17.76 -2.87 -1.44
N VAL A 98 16.66 -3.16 -2.14
CA VAL A 98 16.56 -3.02 -3.61
C VAL A 98 16.86 -1.58 -4.04
N ALA A 99 16.25 -0.58 -3.40
CA ALA A 99 16.47 0.82 -3.73
C ALA A 99 17.96 1.23 -3.53
N GLN A 100 18.58 0.80 -2.42
CA GLN A 100 19.99 1.11 -2.13
C GLN A 100 20.95 0.35 -3.06
N GLN A 101 20.69 -0.91 -3.36
CA GLN A 101 21.49 -1.68 -4.32
C GLN A 101 21.49 -1.03 -5.71
N HIS A 102 20.34 -0.54 -6.17
CA HIS A 102 20.24 0.18 -7.44
C HIS A 102 21.13 1.45 -7.40
N ARG A 103 21.05 2.23 -6.33
CA ARG A 103 21.85 3.46 -6.15
C ARG A 103 23.35 3.17 -6.17
N VAL A 104 23.80 2.13 -5.47
CA VAL A 104 25.21 1.73 -5.44
C VAL A 104 25.69 1.24 -6.82
N THR A 105 24.84 0.53 -7.55
CA THR A 105 25.22 -0.07 -8.85
C THR A 105 25.23 0.94 -9.98
N TYR A 106 24.25 1.87 -10.01
CA TYR A 106 23.98 2.75 -11.15
C TYR A 106 24.23 4.23 -10.84
N ASP A 107 24.64 4.58 -9.62
CA ASP A 107 24.79 5.96 -9.12
C ASP A 107 23.53 6.83 -9.38
N SER A 108 22.36 6.21 -9.33
CA SER A 108 21.07 6.85 -9.58
C SER A 108 19.97 6.24 -8.74
N ALA A 109 18.91 7.01 -8.47
CA ALA A 109 17.76 6.53 -7.74
C ALA A 109 16.98 5.47 -8.55
N ALA A 110 16.53 4.41 -7.89
CA ALA A 110 15.69 3.39 -8.51
C ALA A 110 14.32 3.99 -8.90
N SER A 111 13.73 3.59 -10.02
CA SER A 111 12.35 3.95 -10.31
C SER A 111 11.42 3.27 -9.29
N THR A 112 10.33 3.95 -8.92
CA THR A 112 9.33 3.36 -8.01
C THR A 112 8.81 2.04 -8.56
N GLU A 113 8.57 1.95 -9.86
CA GLU A 113 8.11 0.73 -10.52
C GLU A 113 9.11 -0.42 -10.37
N SER A 114 10.42 -0.16 -10.52
CA SER A 114 11.44 -1.19 -10.37
C SER A 114 11.42 -1.80 -8.97
N VAL A 115 11.33 -0.95 -7.93
CA VAL A 115 11.22 -1.41 -6.53
C VAL A 115 9.95 -2.22 -6.32
N VAL A 116 8.81 -1.75 -6.83
CA VAL A 116 7.52 -2.43 -6.72
C VAL A 116 7.56 -3.79 -7.41
N ARG A 117 8.13 -3.88 -8.60
CA ARG A 117 8.27 -5.14 -9.35
C ARG A 117 9.08 -6.17 -8.58
N ASP A 118 10.23 -5.78 -8.01
CA ASP A 118 11.05 -6.71 -7.25
C ASP A 118 10.30 -7.25 -6.01
N ILE A 119 9.49 -6.42 -5.35
CA ILE A 119 8.63 -6.85 -4.24
C ILE A 119 7.50 -7.76 -4.73
N ALA A 120 6.90 -7.44 -5.87
CA ALA A 120 5.86 -8.25 -6.51
C ALA A 120 6.40 -9.63 -6.91
N ASP A 121 7.61 -9.70 -7.48
CA ASP A 121 8.28 -10.95 -7.85
C ASP A 121 8.54 -11.84 -6.62
N VAL A 122 8.96 -11.25 -5.50
CA VAL A 122 9.12 -11.99 -4.24
C VAL A 122 7.79 -12.58 -3.77
N LYS A 123 6.70 -11.81 -3.80
CA LYS A 123 5.38 -12.32 -3.42
C LYS A 123 4.92 -13.45 -4.33
N GLN A 124 5.09 -13.29 -5.64
CA GLN A 124 4.73 -14.29 -6.63
C GLN A 124 5.50 -15.61 -6.40
N GLN A 125 6.81 -15.54 -6.13
CA GLN A 125 7.61 -16.71 -5.81
C GLN A 125 7.04 -17.49 -4.62
N PHE A 126 6.58 -16.82 -3.58
CA PHE A 126 5.99 -17.46 -2.40
C PHE A 126 4.63 -18.11 -2.65
N THR A 127 3.97 -17.82 -3.76
CA THR A 127 2.78 -18.57 -4.19
C THR A 127 3.11 -19.87 -4.91
N GLN A 128 4.38 -20.08 -5.29
CA GLN A 128 4.83 -21.25 -6.03
C GLN A 128 5.77 -22.17 -5.25
N TYR A 129 6.37 -21.71 -4.15
CA TYR A 129 7.29 -22.54 -3.36
C TYR A 129 6.54 -23.40 -2.37
N GLY A 130 6.70 -24.73 -2.51
CA GLY A 130 6.20 -25.68 -1.54
C GLY A 130 6.83 -25.46 -0.16
N GLY A 131 6.02 -25.56 0.92
CA GLY A 131 6.47 -25.37 2.30
C GLY A 131 6.51 -23.92 2.80
N ALA A 132 6.30 -22.93 1.94
CA ALA A 132 6.13 -21.54 2.31
C ALA A 132 4.66 -21.12 2.13
N ARG A 133 4.15 -20.25 3.02
CA ARG A 133 2.85 -19.62 2.80
C ARG A 133 2.99 -18.34 2.01
N PRO A 134 1.97 -17.90 1.29
CA PRO A 134 1.95 -16.56 0.69
C PRO A 134 2.07 -15.46 1.75
N PHE A 135 2.61 -14.31 1.39
CA PHE A 135 2.60 -13.12 2.22
C PHE A 135 1.17 -12.61 2.41
N GLY A 136 0.69 -12.53 3.65
CA GLY A 136 -0.66 -12.04 3.98
C GLY A 136 -0.75 -10.53 4.02
N VAL A 137 -0.22 -9.82 3.01
CA VAL A 137 -0.15 -8.35 3.01
C VAL A 137 -0.30 -7.77 1.61
N SER A 138 -1.08 -6.71 1.48
CA SER A 138 -1.08 -5.81 0.34
C SER A 138 -0.23 -4.59 0.66
N MET A 139 0.49 -4.08 -0.35
CA MET A 139 1.35 -2.89 -0.19
C MET A 139 1.00 -1.84 -1.23
N MET A 140 1.08 -0.60 -0.82
CA MET A 140 0.90 0.57 -1.67
C MET A 140 2.15 1.44 -1.59
N PHE A 141 2.68 1.82 -2.75
CA PHE A 141 3.89 2.61 -2.89
C PHE A 141 3.57 3.92 -3.58
N GLY A 142 3.88 5.03 -2.93
CA GLY A 142 3.87 6.35 -3.53
C GLY A 142 5.28 6.78 -3.88
N GLY A 143 5.48 7.32 -5.08
CA GLY A 143 6.80 7.73 -5.52
C GLY A 143 6.78 9.00 -6.37
N ILE A 144 7.94 9.65 -6.46
CA ILE A 144 8.22 10.73 -7.40
C ILE A 144 9.48 10.37 -8.18
N THR A 145 9.46 10.53 -9.48
CA THR A 145 10.64 10.29 -10.33
C THR A 145 11.61 11.46 -10.19
N PRO A 146 12.78 11.30 -9.56
CA PRO A 146 13.73 12.39 -9.38
C PRO A 146 14.26 12.90 -10.72
N GLY A 147 14.17 14.21 -10.97
CA GLY A 147 14.63 14.82 -12.22
C GLY A 147 13.90 14.36 -13.47
N GLY A 148 12.77 13.71 -13.31
CA GLY A 148 11.99 13.15 -14.40
C GLY A 148 11.31 14.24 -15.22
N LYS A 149 11.45 14.13 -16.54
CA LYS A 149 10.50 14.77 -17.44
C LYS A 149 9.22 13.94 -17.31
N ALA A 150 8.13 14.56 -16.84
CA ALA A 150 6.82 13.94 -16.83
C ALA A 150 6.58 13.23 -18.18
N GLN A 151 6.32 11.93 -18.15
CA GLN A 151 5.81 11.26 -19.34
C GLN A 151 4.50 11.95 -19.72
N GLU A 152 4.33 12.25 -20.98
CA GLU A 152 3.20 13.06 -21.49
C GLU A 152 1.88 12.63 -20.84
N GLY A 153 1.27 13.55 -20.08
CA GLY A 153 -0.05 13.39 -19.47
C GLY A 153 -0.12 12.81 -18.05
N HIS A 154 1.00 12.41 -17.44
CA HIS A 154 1.06 11.95 -16.04
C HIS A 154 2.22 12.68 -15.36
N GLY A 155 1.94 13.43 -14.29
CA GLY A 155 2.97 14.08 -13.48
C GLY A 155 4.01 13.09 -12.94
N ASP A 156 5.11 13.60 -12.40
CA ASP A 156 6.21 12.78 -11.85
C ASP A 156 5.79 11.93 -10.64
N ALA A 157 4.59 12.17 -10.08
CA ALA A 157 4.03 11.42 -8.97
C ALA A 157 3.34 10.13 -9.43
N VAL A 158 3.64 9.03 -8.77
CA VAL A 158 3.12 7.69 -9.09
C VAL A 158 2.61 7.00 -7.85
N LEU A 159 1.58 6.17 -8.02
CA LEU A 159 1.03 5.31 -6.97
C LEU A 159 0.89 3.90 -7.52
N TYR A 160 1.55 2.94 -6.88
CA TYR A 160 1.45 1.52 -7.20
C TYR A 160 0.84 0.75 -6.04
N THR A 161 0.09 -0.28 -6.35
CA THR A 161 -0.39 -1.24 -5.35
C THR A 161 -0.03 -2.65 -5.80
N THR A 162 0.50 -3.47 -4.91
CA THR A 162 0.78 -4.89 -5.14
C THR A 162 -0.10 -5.74 -4.24
N ASP A 163 -0.74 -6.75 -4.81
CA ASP A 163 -1.55 -7.74 -4.11
C ASP A 163 -0.73 -8.93 -3.59
N ILE A 164 -1.39 -9.95 -3.04
CA ILE A 164 -0.76 -11.15 -2.49
C ILE A 164 -0.08 -11.99 -3.57
N THR A 165 -0.66 -12.05 -4.76
CA THR A 165 -0.19 -12.90 -5.86
C THR A 165 1.06 -12.36 -6.55
N GLY A 166 1.46 -11.13 -6.19
CA GLY A 166 2.55 -10.42 -6.86
C GLY A 166 2.10 -9.66 -8.10
N ASN A 167 0.79 -9.52 -8.34
CA ASN A 167 0.32 -8.61 -9.35
C ASN A 167 0.44 -7.18 -8.84
N TYR A 168 0.87 -6.24 -9.70
CA TYR A 168 0.95 -4.81 -9.35
C TYR A 168 0.39 -3.94 -10.47
N LEU A 169 -0.26 -2.86 -10.08
CA LEU A 169 -0.86 -1.91 -10.99
C LEU A 169 -0.57 -0.48 -10.53
N ARG A 170 -0.49 0.43 -11.49
CA ARG A 170 -0.42 1.88 -11.25
C ARG A 170 -1.82 2.47 -11.18
N TYR A 171 -2.06 3.32 -10.18
CA TYR A 171 -3.36 3.93 -9.91
C TYR A 171 -3.24 5.46 -9.83
N ASN A 172 -4.31 6.16 -10.13
CA ASN A 172 -4.47 7.57 -9.78
C ASN A 172 -4.90 7.73 -8.32
N ALA A 173 -5.75 6.85 -7.83
CA ALA A 173 -6.10 6.71 -6.43
C ALA A 173 -6.50 5.26 -6.14
N ASN A 174 -6.15 4.77 -4.96
CA ASN A 174 -6.51 3.42 -4.55
C ASN A 174 -6.61 3.32 -3.02
N ALA A 175 -7.20 2.22 -2.55
CA ALA A 175 -7.27 1.89 -1.14
C ALA A 175 -6.90 0.42 -0.92
N ILE A 176 -6.33 0.12 0.25
CA ILE A 176 -6.02 -1.23 0.73
C ILE A 176 -6.50 -1.37 2.17
N GLY A 177 -6.82 -2.59 2.58
CA GLY A 177 -7.24 -2.92 3.94
C GLY A 177 -8.75 -3.00 4.11
N GLU A 178 -9.20 -2.77 5.32
CA GLU A 178 -10.62 -2.86 5.68
C GLU A 178 -11.49 -1.91 4.87
N ASN A 179 -12.66 -2.40 4.42
CA ASN A 179 -13.63 -1.63 3.63
C ASN A 179 -13.07 -1.04 2.32
N ASP A 180 -11.99 -1.59 1.79
CA ASP A 180 -11.31 -1.06 0.60
C ASP A 180 -12.24 -0.95 -0.61
N GLU A 181 -13.18 -1.88 -0.80
CA GLU A 181 -14.15 -1.86 -1.90
C GLU A 181 -15.10 -0.65 -1.81
N VAL A 182 -15.60 -0.34 -0.59
CA VAL A 182 -16.45 0.82 -0.36
C VAL A 182 -15.66 2.11 -0.57
N ILE A 183 -14.44 2.17 -0.04
CA ILE A 183 -13.53 3.31 -0.20
C ILE A 183 -13.22 3.54 -1.69
N LYS A 184 -12.90 2.48 -2.44
CA LYS A 184 -12.62 2.55 -3.89
C LYS A 184 -13.83 3.05 -4.69
N LYS A 185 -15.06 2.69 -4.28
CA LYS A 185 -16.27 3.21 -4.90
C LYS A 185 -16.37 4.73 -4.70
N LEU A 186 -16.19 5.21 -3.47
CA LEU A 186 -16.22 6.64 -3.17
C LEU A 186 -15.09 7.41 -3.86
N LEU A 187 -13.89 6.81 -3.96
CA LEU A 187 -12.78 7.37 -4.72
C LEU A 187 -13.14 7.53 -6.20
N ARG A 188 -13.76 6.53 -6.85
CA ARG A 188 -14.19 6.64 -8.27
C ARG A 188 -15.19 7.77 -8.50
N GLU A 189 -16.05 8.06 -7.53
CA GLU A 189 -17.07 9.10 -7.61
C GLU A 189 -16.48 10.50 -7.37
N ARG A 190 -15.47 10.64 -6.51
CA ARG A 190 -15.00 11.94 -5.99
C ARG A 190 -13.61 12.34 -6.44
N TYR A 191 -12.79 11.39 -6.92
CA TYR A 191 -11.44 11.71 -7.38
C TYR A 191 -11.48 12.68 -8.57
N LYS A 192 -10.64 13.70 -8.51
CA LYS A 192 -10.41 14.64 -9.61
C LYS A 192 -8.92 14.65 -9.95
N LYS A 193 -8.62 14.73 -11.22
CA LYS A 193 -7.25 14.97 -11.69
C LYS A 193 -6.86 16.38 -11.24
N ASP A 194 -5.63 16.61 -10.85
CA ASP A 194 -5.10 17.91 -10.44
C ASP A 194 -5.45 18.42 -9.03
N LEU A 195 -5.87 17.52 -8.13
CA LEU A 195 -5.99 17.86 -6.69
C LEU A 195 -4.64 18.36 -6.15
N THR A 196 -4.67 19.34 -5.28
CA THR A 196 -3.52 19.68 -4.43
C THR A 196 -3.32 18.63 -3.34
N SER A 197 -2.13 18.58 -2.73
CA SER A 197 -1.88 17.64 -1.61
C SER A 197 -2.85 17.83 -0.44
N GLY A 198 -3.22 19.08 -0.12
CA GLY A 198 -4.21 19.39 0.92
C GLY A 198 -5.61 18.89 0.57
N GLU A 199 -6.06 19.08 -0.67
CA GLU A 199 -7.34 18.56 -1.15
C GLU A 199 -7.35 17.02 -1.18
N GLY A 200 -6.22 16.38 -1.52
CA GLY A 200 -6.06 14.93 -1.47
C GLY A 200 -6.20 14.37 -0.05
N ILE A 201 -5.56 15.00 0.95
CA ILE A 201 -5.72 14.62 2.36
C ILE A 201 -7.18 14.79 2.79
N LYS A 202 -7.77 15.96 2.50
CA LYS A 202 -9.16 16.25 2.85
C LYS A 202 -10.12 15.22 2.25
N LEU A 203 -9.97 14.89 0.97
CA LEU A 203 -10.77 13.84 0.32
C LEU A 203 -10.63 12.49 1.02
N ALA A 204 -9.40 12.09 1.36
CA ALA A 204 -9.17 10.82 2.06
C ALA A 204 -9.83 10.80 3.44
N LEU A 205 -9.72 11.89 4.22
CA LEU A 205 -10.34 11.99 5.54
C LEU A 205 -11.88 12.03 5.48
N GLU A 206 -12.46 12.73 4.49
CA GLU A 206 -13.91 12.72 4.26
C GLU A 206 -14.44 11.32 3.94
N ILE A 207 -13.71 10.56 3.10
CA ILE A 207 -14.06 9.17 2.79
C ILE A 207 -13.96 8.30 4.06
N PHE A 208 -12.87 8.42 4.84
CA PHE A 208 -12.74 7.67 6.09
C PHE A 208 -13.86 8.01 7.07
N LYS A 209 -14.22 9.29 7.21
CA LYS A 209 -15.31 9.73 8.07
C LYS A 209 -16.66 9.13 7.66
N GLU A 210 -16.92 9.06 6.36
CA GLU A 210 -18.16 8.45 5.85
C GLU A 210 -18.21 6.94 6.08
N VAL A 211 -17.07 6.25 5.87
CA VAL A 211 -16.98 4.79 6.00
C VAL A 211 -16.97 4.32 7.46
N GLN A 212 -16.34 5.09 8.37
CA GLN A 212 -16.23 4.74 9.78
C GLN A 212 -17.37 5.30 10.66
N GLY A 213 -18.08 6.32 10.16
CA GLY A 213 -19.20 6.93 10.92
C GLY A 213 -18.76 7.41 12.31
N ASP A 214 -19.44 6.90 13.35
CA ASP A 214 -19.19 7.29 14.74
C ASP A 214 -17.82 6.83 15.29
N ASP A 215 -17.19 5.84 14.66
CA ASP A 215 -15.86 5.33 15.05
C ASP A 215 -14.71 6.20 14.52
N PHE A 216 -15.00 7.21 13.71
CA PHE A 216 -14.00 8.11 13.15
C PHE A 216 -13.36 8.98 14.23
N SER A 217 -12.03 8.97 14.29
CA SER A 217 -11.26 9.89 15.13
C SER A 217 -9.99 10.32 14.39
N ILE A 218 -9.81 11.60 14.17
CA ILE A 218 -8.67 12.18 13.45
C ILE A 218 -7.32 11.75 14.03
N GLU A 219 -7.25 11.60 15.36
CA GLU A 219 -6.04 11.19 16.08
C GLU A 219 -5.50 9.80 15.67
N ARG A 220 -6.33 9.01 15.00
CA ARG A 220 -5.96 7.67 14.53
C ARG A 220 -5.23 7.69 13.19
N PHE A 221 -5.16 8.83 12.50
CA PHE A 221 -4.66 8.88 11.13
C PHE A 221 -3.25 9.42 11.05
N ASP A 222 -2.45 8.77 10.19
CA ASP A 222 -1.17 9.27 9.70
C ASP A 222 -1.29 9.64 8.24
N GLY A 223 -0.65 10.73 7.85
CA GLY A 223 -0.51 11.17 6.48
C GLY A 223 0.95 11.26 6.04
N GLY A 224 1.26 10.76 4.87
CA GLY A 224 2.52 10.96 4.17
C GLY A 224 2.29 11.75 2.89
N ILE A 225 2.97 12.85 2.74
CA ILE A 225 2.98 13.67 1.54
C ILE A 225 4.38 13.56 0.94
N LEU A 226 4.47 13.06 -0.27
CA LEU A 226 5.69 13.07 -1.03
C LEU A 226 5.52 14.03 -2.21
N SER A 227 6.33 15.08 -2.22
CA SER A 227 6.29 16.15 -3.24
C SER A 227 7.69 16.53 -3.69
N GLU A 228 7.81 17.15 -4.86
CA GLU A 228 9.06 17.73 -5.31
C GLU A 228 9.13 19.21 -4.90
N ILE A 229 10.17 19.59 -4.19
CA ILE A 229 10.42 20.96 -3.76
C ILE A 229 11.84 21.35 -4.17
N GLY A 230 11.96 22.34 -5.05
CA GLY A 230 13.28 22.81 -5.53
C GLY A 230 14.07 21.73 -6.29
N GLY A 231 13.39 20.86 -7.03
CA GLY A 231 14.02 19.79 -7.82
C GLY A 231 14.43 18.57 -7.00
N LYS A 232 14.04 18.51 -5.72
CA LYS A 232 14.33 17.37 -4.84
C LYS A 232 13.05 16.79 -4.23
N PRO A 233 12.94 15.47 -4.12
CA PRO A 233 11.84 14.85 -3.42
C PRO A 233 11.89 15.21 -1.93
N LYS A 234 10.73 15.48 -1.35
CA LYS A 234 10.56 15.76 0.07
C LYS A 234 9.39 14.99 0.62
N ILE A 235 9.65 14.24 1.69
CA ILE A 235 8.64 13.52 2.46
C ILE A 235 8.24 14.39 3.66
N VAL A 236 6.94 14.60 3.83
CA VAL A 236 6.36 15.25 5.01
C VAL A 236 5.36 14.28 5.64
N LYS A 237 5.62 13.91 6.88
CA LYS A 237 4.68 13.10 7.67
C LYS A 237 3.87 14.02 8.60
N LYS A 238 2.60 13.73 8.72
CA LYS A 238 1.65 14.43 9.58
C LYS A 238 0.82 13.41 10.34
N SER A 239 0.40 13.72 11.55
CA SER A 239 -0.41 12.82 12.36
C SER A 239 -1.55 13.57 13.03
N GLY A 240 -2.68 12.90 13.19
CA GLY A 240 -3.82 13.45 13.89
C GLY A 240 -4.27 14.80 13.34
N LYS A 241 -4.40 15.81 14.21
CA LYS A 241 -4.87 17.15 13.84
C LYS A 241 -3.99 17.92 12.86
N GLU A 242 -2.74 17.51 12.66
CA GLU A 242 -1.88 18.15 11.65
C GLU A 242 -2.34 17.85 10.22
N LEU A 243 -3.27 16.91 10.05
CA LEU A 243 -3.84 16.56 8.76
C LEU A 243 -4.95 17.50 8.30
N GLU A 244 -5.54 18.28 9.23
CA GLU A 244 -6.52 19.31 8.91
C GLU A 244 -5.80 20.58 8.43
#